data_6c73abc9ce9738ab8a7fd4a68e223e6f
#
_entry.id   6c73abc9ce9738ab8a7fd4a68e223e6f
#
_cell.length_a   1.000
_cell.length_b   1.000
_cell.length_c   1.000
_cell.angle_alpha   90.00
_cell.angle_beta   90.00
_cell.angle_gamma   90.00
#
_symmetry.space_group_name_H-M   'P 1'
#
loop_
_entity.id
_entity.type
_entity.pdbx_description
1 polymer ?
#
loop_
_entity_poly.entity_id
_entity_poly.type
_entity_poly.pdbx_seq_one_letter_code
_entity_poly.pdbx_strand_id
1 'polypeptide(L)'
;MNEKELYADLEYSRLVEEVYTRCESILGKERAKQLRPLSEKKEIEVSLELVSELQETLNRGISINFTNLSNLQPLFAEATYSLFGFEEFQQVYLQVSLAEAVSEKAESVEDFPVLKKLWQKVKPLNEIKTRFEKIFDPEGEVLDTASVELNRIRKRFASLQRSIQKTMQNMLNDARYENFLQDKFITRREGRYVLPVKGNAGAFVPGIVQGQSG
;
A
#
# COMPACT_ATOMS: atom_id res chain seq x y z
N MET A 1 21.10 40.50 -22.33
CA MET A 1 21.19 39.80 -21.03
C MET A 1 20.58 38.42 -21.22
N ASN A 2 21.34 37.39 -21.02
CA ASN A 2 20.87 36.01 -21.20
C ASN A 2 19.93 35.65 -20.03
N GLU A 3 18.88 34.91 -20.32
CA GLU A 3 17.88 34.48 -19.31
C GLU A 3 18.50 33.79 -18.08
N LYS A 4 19.61 33.05 -18.30
CA LYS A 4 20.39 32.42 -17.23
C LYS A 4 21.12 33.42 -16.32
N GLU A 5 21.64 34.51 -16.90
CA GLU A 5 22.30 35.59 -16.13
C GLU A 5 21.27 36.33 -15.29
N LEU A 6 20.10 36.64 -15.83
CA LEU A 6 19.01 37.27 -15.12
C LEU A 6 18.54 36.40 -13.93
N TYR A 7 18.40 35.09 -14.11
CA TYR A 7 18.00 34.20 -13.03
C TYR A 7 19.06 34.05 -11.94
N ALA A 8 20.34 34.15 -12.30
CA ALA A 8 21.43 34.14 -11.34
C ALA A 8 21.43 35.43 -10.50
N ASP A 9 21.30 36.58 -11.16
CA ASP A 9 21.28 37.89 -10.49
C ASP A 9 20.07 38.07 -9.55
N LEU A 10 18.94 37.45 -9.87
CA LEU A 10 17.73 37.46 -9.05
C LEU A 10 17.66 36.35 -8.00
N GLU A 11 18.72 35.56 -7.82
CA GLU A 11 18.75 34.39 -6.94
C GLU A 11 17.55 33.41 -7.18
N TYR A 12 17.04 33.34 -8.40
CA TYR A 12 15.82 32.58 -8.74
C TYR A 12 15.95 31.09 -8.39
N SER A 13 17.14 30.51 -8.55
CA SER A 13 17.40 29.11 -8.17
C SER A 13 17.20 28.87 -6.68
N ARG A 14 17.55 29.85 -5.84
CA ARG A 14 17.31 29.77 -4.39
C ARG A 14 15.83 29.79 -4.05
N LEU A 15 15.06 30.64 -4.73
CA LEU A 15 13.60 30.67 -4.57
C LEU A 15 12.96 29.33 -4.96
N VAL A 16 13.38 28.74 -6.08
CA VAL A 16 12.91 27.41 -6.52
C VAL A 16 13.25 26.33 -5.48
N GLU A 17 14.45 26.33 -4.92
CA GLU A 17 14.86 25.40 -3.87
C GLU A 17 14.02 25.57 -2.58
N GLU A 18 13.72 26.78 -2.18
CA GLU A 18 12.82 27.05 -1.06
C GLU A 18 11.41 26.50 -1.28
N VAL A 19 10.88 26.62 -2.49
CA VAL A 19 9.59 26.00 -2.85
C VAL A 19 9.69 24.49 -2.86
N TYR A 20 10.75 23.92 -3.46
CA TYR A 20 11.00 22.50 -3.53
C TYR A 20 11.03 21.82 -2.14
N THR A 21 11.75 22.44 -1.19
CA THR A 21 11.88 21.89 0.17
C THR A 21 10.55 21.89 0.95
N ARG A 22 9.61 22.77 0.58
CA ARG A 22 8.27 22.82 1.18
C ARG A 22 7.24 21.92 0.52
N CYS A 23 7.57 21.33 -0.63
CA CYS A 23 6.65 20.39 -1.30
C CYS A 23 6.59 19.06 -0.54
N GLU A 24 5.40 18.60 -0.24
CA GLU A 24 5.15 17.33 0.47
C GLU A 24 5.25 16.12 -0.46
N SER A 25 4.75 16.23 -1.69
CA SER A 25 4.71 15.14 -2.66
C SER A 25 5.90 15.13 -3.62
N ILE A 26 6.24 13.94 -4.14
CA ILE A 26 7.27 13.77 -5.18
C ILE A 26 6.90 14.58 -6.43
N LEU A 27 5.66 14.50 -6.89
CA LEU A 27 5.18 15.26 -8.05
C LEU A 27 5.24 16.77 -7.82
N GLY A 28 4.91 17.23 -6.60
CA GLY A 28 5.06 18.64 -6.21
C GLY A 28 6.52 19.08 -6.31
N LYS A 29 7.46 18.30 -5.82
CA LYS A 29 8.90 18.56 -5.92
C LYS A 29 9.38 18.61 -7.36
N GLU A 30 8.96 17.66 -8.19
CA GLU A 30 9.27 17.66 -9.62
C GLU A 30 8.71 18.90 -10.32
N ARG A 31 7.48 19.29 -9.97
CA ARG A 31 6.84 20.47 -10.52
C ARG A 31 7.54 21.78 -10.07
N ALA A 32 7.99 21.84 -8.82
CA ALA A 32 8.74 22.98 -8.29
C ALA A 32 10.02 23.23 -9.11
N LYS A 33 10.76 22.16 -9.46
CA LYS A 33 11.97 22.28 -10.32
C LYS A 33 11.67 22.80 -11.74
N GLN A 34 10.43 22.68 -12.18
CA GLN A 34 10.00 23.13 -13.52
C GLN A 34 9.41 24.55 -13.49
N LEU A 35 9.36 25.20 -12.32
CA LEU A 35 8.85 26.57 -12.22
C LEU A 35 9.63 27.50 -13.15
N ARG A 36 8.91 28.39 -13.80
CA ARG A 36 9.45 29.45 -14.67
C ARG A 36 8.67 30.73 -14.37
N PRO A 37 9.30 31.88 -14.46
CA PRO A 37 8.58 33.14 -14.41
C PRO A 37 7.49 33.22 -15.48
N LEU A 38 6.34 33.73 -15.11
CA LEU A 38 5.24 33.97 -16.02
C LEU A 38 5.36 35.40 -16.58
N SER A 39 5.04 35.58 -17.86
CA SER A 39 5.07 36.88 -18.55
C SER A 39 3.68 37.40 -18.90
N GLU A 40 2.72 36.48 -19.08
CA GLU A 40 1.37 36.84 -19.48
C GLU A 40 0.55 37.31 -18.26
N LYS A 41 0.08 38.56 -18.30
CA LYS A 41 -0.66 39.18 -17.21
C LYS A 41 -1.81 38.33 -16.69
N LYS A 42 -2.61 37.77 -17.61
CA LYS A 42 -3.77 36.94 -17.26
C LYS A 42 -3.38 35.66 -16.51
N GLU A 43 -2.28 35.01 -16.90
CA GLU A 43 -1.80 33.81 -16.22
C GLU A 43 -1.28 34.14 -14.82
N ILE A 44 -0.58 35.28 -14.68
CA ILE A 44 -0.09 35.76 -13.39
C ILE A 44 -1.27 36.02 -12.44
N GLU A 45 -2.30 36.75 -12.89
CA GLU A 45 -3.48 37.08 -12.09
C GLU A 45 -4.19 35.81 -11.61
N VAL A 46 -4.45 34.83 -12.48
CA VAL A 46 -5.08 33.56 -12.11
C VAL A 46 -4.22 32.75 -11.14
N SER A 47 -2.90 32.76 -11.32
CA SER A 47 -1.99 32.02 -10.42
C SER A 47 -1.94 32.65 -9.03
N LEU A 48 -1.91 33.99 -8.96
CA LEU A 48 -1.94 34.72 -7.69
C LEU A 48 -3.28 34.54 -6.95
N GLU A 49 -4.40 34.56 -7.68
CA GLU A 49 -5.72 34.31 -7.13
C GLU A 49 -5.81 32.88 -6.56
N LEU A 50 -5.32 31.87 -7.30
CA LEU A 50 -5.27 30.48 -6.82
C LEU A 50 -4.44 30.34 -5.54
N VAL A 51 -3.28 31.00 -5.46
CA VAL A 51 -2.46 31.00 -4.24
C VAL A 51 -3.17 31.64 -3.07
N SER A 52 -3.85 32.78 -3.30
CA SER A 52 -4.64 33.47 -2.28
C SER A 52 -5.81 32.61 -1.77
N GLU A 53 -6.55 31.98 -2.68
CA GLU A 53 -7.64 31.07 -2.32
C GLU A 53 -7.11 29.86 -1.52
N LEU A 54 -5.98 29.27 -1.91
CA LEU A 54 -5.37 28.17 -1.18
C LEU A 54 -4.91 28.58 0.22
N GLN A 55 -4.31 29.77 0.37
CA GLN A 55 -3.92 30.28 1.69
C GLN A 55 -5.13 30.46 2.61
N GLU A 56 -6.21 31.05 2.09
CA GLU A 56 -7.42 31.25 2.88
C GLU A 56 -8.10 29.91 3.22
N THR A 57 -8.08 28.94 2.30
CA THR A 57 -8.57 27.58 2.53
C THR A 57 -7.84 26.91 3.68
N LEU A 58 -6.50 27.02 3.71
CA LEU A 58 -5.66 26.51 4.79
C LEU A 58 -5.95 27.19 6.13
N ASN A 59 -6.15 28.51 6.11
CA ASN A 59 -6.51 29.29 7.32
C ASN A 59 -7.85 28.83 7.91
N ARG A 60 -8.78 28.41 7.07
CA ARG A 60 -10.09 27.84 7.48
C ARG A 60 -9.97 26.34 7.89
N GLY A 61 -8.80 25.75 7.89
CA GLY A 61 -8.58 24.34 8.25
C GLY A 61 -9.01 23.36 7.16
N ILE A 62 -9.27 23.80 5.94
CA ILE A 62 -9.58 22.94 4.81
C ILE A 62 -8.25 22.60 4.13
N SER A 63 -7.76 21.39 4.36
CA SER A 63 -6.51 20.89 3.78
C SER A 63 -6.67 19.50 3.18
N ILE A 64 -5.81 19.15 2.24
CA ILE A 64 -5.69 17.82 1.67
C ILE A 64 -4.23 17.42 1.81
N ASN A 65 -3.99 16.21 2.29
CA ASN A 65 -2.65 15.66 2.39
C ASN A 65 -2.24 15.07 1.03
N PHE A 66 -1.25 15.68 0.39
CA PHE A 66 -0.70 15.25 -0.90
C PHE A 66 0.58 14.43 -0.78
N THR A 67 1.01 14.01 0.40
CA THR A 67 2.27 13.27 0.62
C THR A 67 2.38 12.04 -0.27
N ASN A 68 1.28 11.30 -0.46
CA ASN A 68 1.23 10.09 -1.26
C ASN A 68 0.96 10.35 -2.75
N LEU A 69 0.91 11.61 -3.21
CA LEU A 69 0.71 11.91 -4.62
C LEU A 69 1.93 11.49 -5.44
N SER A 70 1.74 10.54 -6.34
CA SER A 70 2.79 9.95 -7.18
C SER A 70 2.38 9.83 -8.65
N ASN A 71 3.37 9.63 -9.52
CA ASN A 71 3.14 9.39 -10.93
C ASN A 71 2.91 7.89 -11.18
N LEU A 72 1.71 7.52 -11.61
CA LEU A 72 1.37 6.14 -11.96
C LEU A 72 1.69 5.74 -13.40
N GLN A 73 2.16 6.65 -14.25
CA GLN A 73 2.48 6.33 -15.65
C GLN A 73 3.51 5.21 -15.81
N PRO A 74 4.63 5.18 -15.05
CA PRO A 74 5.58 4.08 -15.13
C PRO A 74 4.94 2.74 -14.78
N LEU A 75 4.12 2.72 -13.72
CA LEU A 75 3.41 1.53 -13.26
C LEU A 75 2.50 0.97 -14.36
N PHE A 76 1.71 1.80 -15.03
CA PHE A 76 0.84 1.35 -16.12
C PHE A 76 1.58 0.97 -17.39
N ALA A 77 2.75 1.55 -17.66
CA ALA A 77 3.58 1.14 -18.76
C ALA A 77 4.13 -0.30 -18.57
N GLU A 78 4.47 -0.66 -17.34
CA GLU A 78 4.95 -2.00 -16.99
C GLU A 78 3.81 -3.02 -16.89
N ALA A 79 2.59 -2.62 -16.58
CA ALA A 79 1.41 -3.48 -16.42
C ALA A 79 1.10 -4.35 -17.65
N THR A 80 1.57 -3.95 -18.82
CA THR A 80 1.39 -4.72 -20.07
C THR A 80 2.17 -6.06 -20.03
N TYR A 81 3.21 -6.16 -19.20
CA TYR A 81 4.17 -7.26 -19.20
C TYR A 81 4.31 -7.96 -17.85
N SER A 82 3.72 -7.43 -16.78
CA SER A 82 3.87 -7.96 -15.43
C SER A 82 2.52 -8.05 -14.70
N LEU A 83 2.45 -8.97 -13.73
CA LEU A 83 1.34 -9.03 -12.78
C LEU A 83 1.61 -8.04 -11.64
N PHE A 84 0.60 -7.28 -11.26
CA PHE A 84 0.68 -6.41 -10.08
C PHE A 84 0.65 -7.24 -8.79
N GLY A 85 1.56 -6.94 -7.89
CA GLY A 85 1.50 -7.35 -6.50
C GLY A 85 0.72 -6.34 -5.65
N PHE A 86 0.74 -6.54 -4.34
CA PHE A 86 0.06 -5.66 -3.40
C PHE A 86 0.60 -4.21 -3.45
N GLU A 87 1.91 -4.03 -3.53
CA GLU A 87 2.54 -2.70 -3.52
C GLU A 87 2.08 -1.83 -4.69
N GLU A 88 1.97 -2.39 -5.89
CA GLU A 88 1.48 -1.69 -7.07
C GLU A 88 -0.01 -1.33 -6.93
N PHE A 89 -0.81 -2.27 -6.44
CA PHE A 89 -2.22 -1.99 -6.14
C PHE A 89 -2.39 -0.94 -5.06
N GLN A 90 -1.56 -0.94 -4.02
CA GLN A 90 -1.58 0.07 -2.96
C GLN A 90 -1.28 1.47 -3.50
N GLN A 91 -0.31 1.60 -4.41
CA GLN A 91 -0.05 2.88 -5.06
C GLN A 91 -1.28 3.42 -5.80
N VAL A 92 -1.96 2.56 -6.55
CA VAL A 92 -3.22 2.95 -7.23
C VAL A 92 -4.29 3.34 -6.22
N TYR A 93 -4.48 2.56 -5.16
CA TYR A 93 -5.47 2.82 -4.11
C TYR A 93 -5.25 4.18 -3.43
N LEU A 94 -4.00 4.53 -3.11
CA LEU A 94 -3.66 5.82 -2.52
C LEU A 94 -4.03 7.00 -3.45
N GLN A 95 -3.81 6.87 -4.76
CA GLN A 95 -4.20 7.92 -5.72
C GLN A 95 -5.73 8.03 -5.86
N VAL A 96 -6.43 6.90 -5.88
CA VAL A 96 -7.90 6.88 -5.94
C VAL A 96 -8.51 7.48 -4.67
N SER A 97 -7.97 7.15 -3.50
CA SER A 97 -8.41 7.73 -2.22
C SER A 97 -8.14 9.24 -2.15
N LEU A 98 -7.01 9.69 -2.69
CA LEU A 98 -6.71 11.11 -2.78
C LEU A 98 -7.67 11.84 -3.74
N ALA A 99 -7.99 11.24 -4.88
CA ALA A 99 -8.97 11.80 -5.82
C ALA A 99 -10.37 11.93 -5.19
N GLU A 100 -10.79 10.96 -4.40
CA GLU A 100 -12.03 11.03 -3.62
C GLU A 100 -11.98 12.19 -2.61
N ALA A 101 -10.93 12.28 -1.81
CA ALA A 101 -10.76 13.36 -0.83
C ALA A 101 -10.78 14.76 -1.47
N VAL A 102 -10.18 14.93 -2.65
CA VAL A 102 -10.25 16.19 -3.43
C VAL A 102 -11.68 16.45 -3.88
N SER A 103 -12.36 15.44 -4.42
CA SER A 103 -13.73 15.58 -4.92
C SER A 103 -14.72 15.93 -3.82
N GLU A 104 -14.63 15.30 -2.65
CA GLU A 104 -15.47 15.59 -1.48
C GLU A 104 -15.25 17.01 -0.98
N LYS A 105 -14.00 17.46 -0.91
CA LYS A 105 -13.67 18.81 -0.46
C LYS A 105 -13.98 19.90 -1.49
N ALA A 106 -14.20 19.57 -2.75
CA ALA A 106 -14.56 20.51 -3.77
C ALA A 106 -15.91 21.25 -3.46
N GLU A 107 -16.79 20.61 -2.68
CA GLU A 107 -18.03 21.24 -2.19
C GLU A 107 -17.77 22.22 -1.04
N SER A 108 -16.71 22.00 -0.27
CA SER A 108 -16.34 22.86 0.88
C SER A 108 -15.65 24.17 0.47
N VAL A 109 -15.32 24.34 -0.80
CA VAL A 109 -14.59 25.51 -1.34
C VAL A 109 -15.46 26.36 -2.27
N GLU A 110 -16.74 26.46 -1.98
CA GLU A 110 -17.69 27.23 -2.79
C GLU A 110 -17.32 28.70 -2.96
N ASP A 111 -16.77 29.31 -1.91
CA ASP A 111 -16.31 30.70 -1.89
C ASP A 111 -15.03 30.94 -2.70
N PHE A 112 -14.40 29.87 -3.21
CA PHE A 112 -13.10 29.91 -3.88
C PHE A 112 -13.21 29.42 -5.34
N PRO A 113 -13.65 30.29 -6.28
CA PRO A 113 -14.06 29.88 -7.61
C PRO A 113 -12.91 29.28 -8.46
N VAL A 114 -11.68 29.75 -8.32
CA VAL A 114 -10.52 29.23 -9.08
C VAL A 114 -10.15 27.85 -8.57
N LEU A 115 -10.06 27.68 -7.25
CA LEU A 115 -9.76 26.41 -6.60
C LEU A 115 -10.87 25.38 -6.85
N LYS A 116 -12.13 25.77 -6.71
CA LYS A 116 -13.29 24.92 -6.98
C LYS A 116 -13.25 24.38 -8.41
N LYS A 117 -13.00 25.26 -9.39
CA LYS A 117 -12.90 24.88 -10.80
C LYS A 117 -11.74 23.90 -11.06
N LEU A 118 -10.64 24.03 -10.30
CA LEU A 118 -9.52 23.10 -10.37
C LEU A 118 -9.89 21.74 -9.79
N TRP A 119 -10.46 21.70 -8.58
CA TRP A 119 -10.80 20.46 -7.88
C TRP A 119 -11.95 19.70 -8.55
N GLN A 120 -12.93 20.38 -9.14
CA GLN A 120 -14.02 19.73 -9.90
C GLN A 120 -13.55 18.94 -11.14
N LYS A 121 -12.32 19.17 -11.61
CA LYS A 121 -11.74 18.35 -12.68
C LYS A 121 -11.36 16.96 -12.20
N VAL A 122 -11.13 16.78 -10.90
CA VAL A 122 -10.79 15.48 -10.32
C VAL A 122 -12.08 14.68 -10.18
N LYS A 123 -12.09 13.48 -10.76
CA LYS A 123 -13.24 12.57 -10.68
C LYS A 123 -12.90 11.41 -9.73
N PRO A 124 -13.75 11.10 -8.75
CA PRO A 124 -13.55 9.96 -7.87
C PRO A 124 -13.72 8.65 -8.66
N LEU A 125 -12.95 7.64 -8.30
CA LEU A 125 -12.98 6.31 -8.91
C LEU A 125 -13.45 5.27 -7.88
N ASN A 126 -14.64 5.47 -7.33
CA ASN A 126 -15.20 4.70 -6.20
C ASN A 126 -15.30 3.20 -6.48
N GLU A 127 -15.51 2.79 -7.74
CA GLU A 127 -15.54 1.38 -8.09
C GLU A 127 -14.17 0.70 -7.87
N ILE A 128 -13.08 1.36 -8.21
CA ILE A 128 -11.72 0.84 -8.03
C ILE A 128 -11.43 0.74 -6.54
N LYS A 129 -11.73 1.79 -5.76
CA LYS A 129 -11.56 1.79 -4.31
C LYS A 129 -12.33 0.65 -3.66
N THR A 130 -13.62 0.52 -3.96
CA THR A 130 -14.47 -0.54 -3.40
C THR A 130 -13.98 -1.94 -3.78
N ARG A 131 -13.45 -2.14 -4.98
CA ARG A 131 -12.86 -3.42 -5.39
C ARG A 131 -11.59 -3.72 -4.61
N PHE A 132 -10.73 -2.74 -4.40
CA PHE A 132 -9.52 -2.89 -3.61
C PHE A 132 -9.85 -3.31 -2.16
N GLU A 133 -10.76 -2.61 -1.51
CA GLU A 133 -11.20 -2.86 -0.12
C GLU A 133 -11.90 -4.21 0.06
N LYS A 134 -12.43 -4.79 -1.02
CA LYS A 134 -12.97 -6.17 -1.01
C LYS A 134 -11.91 -7.26 -1.16
N ILE A 135 -10.72 -6.90 -1.64
CA ILE A 135 -9.63 -7.84 -1.90
C ILE A 135 -8.60 -7.82 -0.79
N PHE A 136 -8.24 -6.65 -0.30
CA PHE A 136 -7.17 -6.45 0.67
C PHE A 136 -7.69 -5.86 1.98
N ASP A 137 -7.07 -6.25 3.09
CA ASP A 137 -7.21 -5.58 4.36
C ASP A 137 -6.24 -4.38 4.47
N PRO A 138 -6.32 -3.57 5.56
CA PRO A 138 -5.41 -2.42 5.74
C PRO A 138 -3.93 -2.81 5.85
N GLU A 139 -3.63 -4.03 6.26
CA GLU A 139 -2.29 -4.59 6.41
C GLU A 139 -1.73 -5.13 5.07
N GLY A 140 -2.57 -5.23 4.03
CA GLY A 140 -2.21 -5.69 2.71
C GLY A 140 -2.35 -7.19 2.48
N GLU A 141 -2.95 -7.89 3.43
CA GLU A 141 -3.27 -9.30 3.26
C GLU A 141 -4.55 -9.47 2.43
N VAL A 142 -4.55 -10.51 1.59
CA VAL A 142 -5.73 -10.81 0.77
C VAL A 142 -6.84 -11.38 1.64
N LEU A 143 -7.98 -10.71 1.67
CA LEU A 143 -9.16 -11.11 2.43
C LEU A 143 -9.67 -12.49 2.02
N ASP A 144 -10.21 -13.24 2.97
CA ASP A 144 -10.88 -14.51 2.69
C ASP A 144 -12.09 -14.34 1.76
N THR A 145 -12.69 -13.15 1.78
CA THR A 145 -13.83 -12.77 0.95
C THR A 145 -13.46 -12.32 -0.46
N ALA A 146 -12.16 -12.18 -0.76
CA ALA A 146 -11.68 -11.72 -2.07
C ALA A 146 -12.13 -12.62 -3.22
N SER A 147 -12.21 -13.95 -2.99
CA SER A 147 -12.85 -14.87 -3.91
C SER A 147 -13.47 -16.07 -3.19
N VAL A 148 -14.55 -16.60 -3.76
CA VAL A 148 -15.23 -17.81 -3.25
C VAL A 148 -14.27 -19.00 -3.21
N GLU A 149 -13.44 -19.13 -4.24
CA GLU A 149 -12.46 -20.22 -4.35
C GLU A 149 -11.35 -20.11 -3.29
N LEU A 150 -10.80 -18.91 -3.07
CA LEU A 150 -9.81 -18.68 -2.04
C LEU A 150 -10.35 -19.04 -0.64
N ASN A 151 -11.58 -18.60 -0.34
CA ASN A 151 -12.24 -18.92 0.92
C ASN A 151 -12.38 -20.45 1.10
N ARG A 152 -12.81 -21.14 0.05
CA ARG A 152 -12.95 -22.61 0.06
C ARG A 152 -11.61 -23.31 0.30
N ILE A 153 -10.55 -22.86 -0.37
CA ILE A 153 -9.20 -23.41 -0.23
C ILE A 153 -8.68 -23.18 1.18
N ARG A 154 -8.78 -21.95 1.71
CA ARG A 154 -8.31 -21.61 3.06
C ARG A 154 -9.07 -22.39 4.15
N LYS A 155 -10.39 -22.54 4.02
CA LYS A 155 -11.20 -23.37 4.93
C LYS A 155 -10.76 -24.83 4.90
N ARG A 156 -10.54 -25.40 3.70
CA ARG A 156 -10.05 -26.76 3.54
C ARG A 156 -8.67 -26.93 4.15
N PHE A 157 -7.78 -26.00 3.90
CA PHE A 157 -6.43 -26.01 4.47
C PHE A 157 -6.45 -26.00 6.01
N ALA A 158 -7.21 -25.09 6.62
CA ALA A 158 -7.39 -25.03 8.07
C ALA A 158 -8.03 -26.33 8.64
N SER A 159 -8.97 -26.92 7.93
CA SER A 159 -9.57 -28.21 8.30
C SER A 159 -8.54 -29.36 8.29
N LEU A 160 -7.72 -29.43 7.23
CA LEU A 160 -6.64 -30.42 7.12
C LEU A 160 -5.59 -30.25 8.22
N GLN A 161 -5.17 -29.01 8.51
CA GLN A 161 -4.23 -28.72 9.61
C GLN A 161 -4.80 -29.24 10.95
N ARG A 162 -6.05 -28.93 11.25
CA ARG A 162 -6.71 -29.42 12.48
C ARG A 162 -6.77 -30.95 12.54
N SER A 163 -7.06 -31.59 11.41
CA SER A 163 -7.08 -33.06 11.31
C SER A 163 -5.72 -33.67 11.60
N ILE A 164 -4.64 -33.09 11.02
CA ILE A 164 -3.26 -33.54 11.29
C ILE A 164 -2.91 -33.38 12.76
N GLN A 165 -3.17 -32.20 13.34
CA GLN A 165 -2.91 -31.95 14.75
C GLN A 165 -3.65 -32.93 15.67
N LYS A 166 -4.95 -33.20 15.36
CA LYS A 166 -5.74 -34.18 16.10
C LYS A 166 -5.16 -35.59 15.99
N THR A 167 -4.73 -36.01 14.80
CA THR A 167 -4.09 -37.31 14.59
C THR A 167 -2.81 -37.44 15.41
N MET A 168 -1.96 -36.42 15.38
CA MET A 168 -0.73 -36.40 16.16
C MET A 168 -0.97 -36.36 17.66
N GLN A 169 -1.97 -35.60 18.12
CA GLN A 169 -2.36 -35.59 19.52
C GLN A 169 -2.87 -36.97 19.98
N ASN A 170 -3.62 -37.66 19.11
CA ASN A 170 -4.04 -39.02 19.41
C ASN A 170 -2.85 -39.98 19.52
N MET A 171 -1.83 -39.82 18.65
CA MET A 171 -0.60 -40.62 18.72
C MET A 171 0.19 -40.35 20.00
N LEU A 172 0.25 -39.10 20.50
CA LEU A 172 0.90 -38.76 21.75
C LEU A 172 0.22 -39.43 22.96
N ASN A 173 -1.10 -39.61 22.89
CA ASN A 173 -1.90 -40.18 23.98
C ASN A 173 -2.11 -41.69 23.85
N ASP A 174 -1.66 -42.31 22.76
CA ASP A 174 -1.82 -43.74 22.51
C ASP A 174 -0.73 -44.54 23.24
N ALA A 175 -1.15 -45.42 24.14
CA ALA A 175 -0.25 -46.26 24.91
C ALA A 175 0.73 -47.10 24.08
N ARG A 176 0.37 -47.40 22.82
CA ARG A 176 1.27 -48.14 21.88
C ARG A 176 2.53 -47.36 21.54
N TYR A 177 2.49 -46.04 21.55
CA TYR A 177 3.64 -45.19 21.19
C TYR A 177 4.36 -44.61 22.40
N GLU A 178 3.80 -44.71 23.62
CA GLU A 178 4.33 -44.05 24.81
C GLU A 178 5.78 -44.38 25.10
N ASN A 179 6.18 -45.65 24.92
CA ASN A 179 7.55 -46.11 25.15
C ASN A 179 8.55 -45.67 24.07
N PHE A 180 8.07 -45.25 22.89
CA PHE A 180 8.85 -44.88 21.73
C PHE A 180 9.01 -43.35 21.58
N LEU A 181 8.19 -42.59 22.24
CA LEU A 181 8.31 -41.13 22.25
C LEU A 181 9.42 -40.70 23.19
N GLN A 182 10.21 -39.71 22.77
CA GLN A 182 11.23 -39.09 23.62
C GLN A 182 10.56 -38.09 24.58
N ASP A 183 9.64 -37.28 24.02
CA ASP A 183 8.88 -36.27 24.74
C ASP A 183 7.42 -36.21 24.24
N LYS A 184 6.49 -35.73 25.05
CA LYS A 184 5.06 -35.62 24.71
C LYS A 184 4.67 -34.23 24.21
N PHE A 185 5.30 -33.77 23.12
CA PHE A 185 4.88 -32.54 22.47
C PHE A 185 4.92 -32.66 20.94
N ILE A 186 4.15 -31.80 20.25
CA ILE A 186 4.16 -31.65 18.81
C ILE A 186 4.92 -30.37 18.48
N THR A 187 5.85 -30.43 17.57
CA THR A 187 6.56 -29.26 17.05
C THR A 187 6.47 -29.17 15.52
N ARG A 188 7.02 -28.10 14.96
CA ARG A 188 7.11 -27.91 13.49
C ARG A 188 8.56 -27.86 13.06
N ARG A 189 8.88 -28.60 12.00
CA ARG A 189 10.18 -28.54 11.32
C ARG A 189 9.92 -28.42 9.82
N GLU A 190 10.48 -27.41 9.19
CA GLU A 190 10.31 -27.14 7.74
C GLU A 190 8.83 -27.18 7.29
N GLY A 191 7.94 -26.58 8.07
CA GLY A 191 6.51 -26.53 7.78
C GLY A 191 5.72 -27.80 8.09
N ARG A 192 6.38 -28.90 8.51
CA ARG A 192 5.76 -30.20 8.83
C ARG A 192 5.61 -30.36 10.34
N TYR A 193 4.54 -30.99 10.76
CA TYR A 193 4.37 -31.39 12.14
C TYR A 193 5.20 -32.61 12.44
N VAL A 194 5.96 -32.61 13.53
CA VAL A 194 6.85 -33.69 13.95
C VAL A 194 6.67 -34.04 15.41
N LEU A 195 6.91 -35.32 15.73
CA LEU A 195 6.97 -35.86 17.08
C LEU A 195 8.39 -36.25 17.41
N PRO A 196 8.93 -35.95 18.60
CA PRO A 196 10.21 -36.42 19.05
C PRO A 196 10.13 -37.92 19.41
N VAL A 197 10.87 -38.76 18.73
CA VAL A 197 10.97 -40.20 18.96
C VAL A 197 12.36 -40.60 19.36
N LYS A 198 12.49 -41.65 20.19
CA LYS A 198 13.79 -42.22 20.60
C LYS A 198 14.53 -42.78 19.37
N GLY A 199 15.84 -42.67 19.33
CA GLY A 199 16.65 -43.00 18.15
C GLY A 199 16.46 -44.41 17.59
N ASN A 200 16.04 -45.37 18.42
CA ASN A 200 15.77 -46.77 18.03
C ASN A 200 14.29 -47.03 17.72
N ALA A 201 13.45 -46.03 17.79
CA ALA A 201 11.99 -46.19 17.70
C ALA A 201 11.39 -45.94 16.30
N GLY A 202 12.19 -45.52 15.32
CA GLY A 202 11.73 -45.15 13.99
C GLY A 202 10.98 -46.25 13.21
N ALA A 203 11.21 -47.51 13.54
CA ALA A 203 10.49 -48.64 12.94
C ALA A 203 9.12 -48.90 13.55
N PHE A 204 8.83 -48.37 14.73
CA PHE A 204 7.61 -48.63 15.48
C PHE A 204 6.62 -47.47 15.44
N VAL A 205 7.06 -46.25 15.11
CA VAL A 205 6.21 -45.07 14.95
C VAL A 205 6.08 -44.76 13.47
N PRO A 206 4.86 -44.81 12.92
CA PRO A 206 4.64 -44.54 11.49
C PRO A 206 4.98 -43.06 11.17
N GLY A 207 5.87 -42.89 10.21
CA GLY A 207 6.30 -41.54 9.81
C GLY A 207 7.57 -41.54 8.95
N ILE A 208 8.01 -40.33 8.61
CA ILE A 208 9.26 -40.08 7.88
C ILE A 208 10.16 -39.30 8.81
N VAL A 209 11.39 -39.75 9.00
CA VAL A 209 12.41 -39.07 9.82
C VAL A 209 12.75 -37.72 9.17
N GLN A 210 12.58 -36.63 9.91
CA GLN A 210 12.87 -35.27 9.45
C GLN A 210 14.22 -34.75 9.98
N GLY A 211 14.87 -35.47 10.85
CA GLY A 211 16.20 -35.15 11.39
C GLY A 211 16.50 -35.97 12.64
N GLN A 212 17.77 -36.11 12.92
CA GLN A 212 18.29 -36.72 14.17
C GLN A 212 19.00 -35.64 14.96
N SER A 213 18.76 -35.59 16.27
CA SER A 213 19.63 -34.85 17.21
C SER A 213 20.86 -35.75 17.46
N GLY A 214 22.05 -35.24 17.17
CA GLY A 214 23.28 -35.88 17.56
C GLY A 214 23.43 -35.92 19.07
#